data_2f746b956f1c0e2cfa8b0abf226ac973
#
_entry.id   2f746b956f1c0e2cfa8b0abf226ac973
#
_cell.length_a   1.000
_cell.length_b   1.000
_cell.length_c   1.000
_cell.angle_alpha   90.00
_cell.angle_beta   90.00
_cell.angle_gamma   90.00
#
_symmetry.space_group_name_H-M   'P 1'
#
loop_
_entity.id
_entity.type
_entity.pdbx_description
1 polymer ?
#
loop_
_entity_poly.entity_id
_entity_poly.type
_entity_poly.pdbx_seq_one_letter_code
_entity_poly.pdbx_strand_id
1 'polypeptide(L)'
;MRVGMLTSGGDCQSLNATMRGVAKALYKMYEDVEIVGFEDGYKGLMYADYKIMKPSDFSGILTKGGTILGTSRQPFKLMRTPDENGLDKVEAMKHTYRKLKLECLVVLGGNGSQKTANLLREEGLNIVSLPKTIDNDLWGTDITFGFQSAINVATNAIDCIHTTAASHGRVFIVEVMGHKVGWLTLYAGIAGGADIILLPEIPYDINVVISALRERTRQGKRFSILAVAEGAISKEDAGLTKKELKEKKKSGLVYPSVAYELGAKITEMTGQEVRVTVPGHMQRGGEPSPYDRVLATRLGAEAAKLIQNKKYGYMVAVKNNEIAEIPLEEVAGRLKTVDPNCAMIQEAKMVGISFGDE
;
A
#
# COMPACT_ATOMS: atom_id res chain seq x y z
N MET A 1 16.99 -9.75 26.65
CA MET A 1 16.19 -10.28 25.49
C MET A 1 16.57 -9.52 24.24
N ARG A 2 16.70 -10.16 23.07
CA ARG A 2 16.97 -9.48 21.78
C ARG A 2 15.78 -9.60 20.82
N VAL A 3 15.35 -8.47 20.26
CA VAL A 3 14.26 -8.43 19.28
C VAL A 3 14.79 -7.81 17.99
N GLY A 4 14.71 -8.56 16.90
CA GLY A 4 15.01 -8.08 15.56
C GLY A 4 13.86 -7.22 15.02
N MET A 5 14.16 -6.21 14.23
CA MET A 5 13.17 -5.36 13.57
C MET A 5 13.63 -5.02 12.16
N LEU A 6 12.74 -5.14 11.18
CA LEU A 6 12.99 -4.73 9.81
C LEU A 6 11.77 -4.10 9.14
N THR A 7 12.03 -3.24 8.16
CA THR A 7 11.04 -2.64 7.27
C THR A 7 11.26 -3.12 5.85
N SER A 8 10.23 -3.65 5.17
CA SER A 8 10.40 -4.30 3.87
C SER A 8 9.36 -3.89 2.84
N GLY A 9 9.78 -3.80 1.60
CA GLY A 9 8.95 -3.40 0.45
C GLY A 9 8.90 -1.90 0.23
N GLY A 10 7.87 -1.38 -0.46
CA GLY A 10 7.67 0.06 -0.60
C GLY A 10 7.48 0.73 0.76
N ASP A 11 8.01 1.92 0.93
CA ASP A 11 7.84 2.69 2.16
C ASP A 11 6.45 3.33 2.28
N CYS A 12 6.18 3.89 3.44
CA CYS A 12 5.06 4.77 3.72
C CYS A 12 5.40 5.72 4.87
N GLN A 13 4.55 6.71 5.06
CA GLN A 13 4.78 7.78 6.05
C GLN A 13 4.88 7.28 7.50
N SER A 14 4.23 6.15 7.83
CA SER A 14 4.00 5.73 9.23
C SER A 14 4.97 4.64 9.74
N LEU A 15 5.97 4.24 8.95
CA LEU A 15 6.93 3.19 9.35
C LEU A 15 7.67 3.54 10.62
N ASN A 16 8.24 4.73 10.70
CA ASN A 16 8.96 5.21 11.88
C ASN A 16 8.06 5.28 13.12
N ALA A 17 6.83 5.76 12.95
CA ALA A 17 5.84 5.82 14.03
C ALA A 17 5.52 4.42 14.59
N THR A 18 5.41 3.41 13.71
CA THR A 18 5.12 2.03 14.11
C THR A 18 6.32 1.39 14.81
N MET A 19 7.53 1.54 14.26
CA MET A 19 8.76 1.06 14.92
C MET A 19 8.93 1.67 16.31
N ARG A 20 8.65 2.98 16.42
CA ARG A 20 8.66 3.68 17.72
C ARG A 20 7.64 3.07 18.70
N GLY A 21 6.44 2.75 18.23
CA GLY A 21 5.40 2.10 19.04
C GLY A 21 5.88 0.78 19.64
N VAL A 22 6.44 -0.09 18.79
CA VAL A 22 7.04 -1.38 19.22
C VAL A 22 8.15 -1.16 20.24
N ALA A 23 9.12 -0.31 19.89
CA ALA A 23 10.32 -0.11 20.71
C ALA A 23 10.00 0.47 22.08
N LYS A 24 9.17 1.53 22.12
CA LYS A 24 8.79 2.17 23.41
C LYS A 24 8.00 1.23 24.31
N ALA A 25 7.13 0.38 23.73
CA ALA A 25 6.40 -0.61 24.52
C ALA A 25 7.35 -1.68 25.07
N LEU A 26 8.29 -2.20 24.26
CA LEU A 26 9.27 -3.17 24.72
C LEU A 26 10.17 -2.61 25.83
N TYR A 27 10.70 -1.39 25.67
CA TYR A 27 11.52 -0.73 26.70
C TYR A 27 10.74 -0.45 28.00
N LYS A 28 9.41 -0.33 27.94
CA LYS A 28 8.58 -0.17 29.14
C LYS A 28 8.30 -1.51 29.82
N MET A 29 8.21 -2.60 29.05
CA MET A 29 7.86 -3.95 29.55
C MET A 29 9.10 -4.69 30.09
N TYR A 30 10.29 -4.37 29.60
CA TYR A 30 11.51 -5.10 29.92
C TYR A 30 12.63 -4.14 30.29
N GLU A 31 13.33 -4.43 31.40
CA GLU A 31 14.49 -3.66 31.82
C GLU A 31 15.68 -3.87 30.87
N ASP A 32 15.91 -5.13 30.45
CA ASP A 32 17.01 -5.55 29.59
C ASP A 32 16.50 -6.04 28.23
N VAL A 33 16.12 -5.13 27.34
CA VAL A 33 15.79 -5.44 25.95
C VAL A 33 16.75 -4.73 25.00
N GLU A 34 17.29 -5.48 24.07
CA GLU A 34 18.11 -4.98 22.97
C GLU A 34 17.33 -5.14 21.65
N ILE A 35 17.20 -4.04 20.92
CA ILE A 35 16.55 -4.03 19.61
C ILE A 35 17.63 -4.01 18.52
N VAL A 36 17.57 -4.99 17.62
CA VAL A 36 18.46 -5.13 16.47
C VAL A 36 17.72 -4.67 15.23
N GLY A 37 18.04 -3.50 14.70
CA GLY A 37 17.47 -2.96 13.47
C GLY A 37 18.24 -3.45 12.26
N PHE A 38 17.59 -4.20 11.35
CA PHE A 38 18.18 -4.65 10.09
C PHE A 38 18.05 -3.57 9.02
N GLU A 39 19.16 -3.21 8.40
CA GLU A 39 19.21 -2.23 7.33
C GLU A 39 18.65 -2.81 6.03
N ASP A 40 17.94 -2.00 5.24
CA ASP A 40 17.35 -2.44 3.96
C ASP A 40 16.47 -3.71 4.02
N GLY A 41 15.81 -3.94 5.16
CA GLY A 41 14.81 -5.00 5.32
C GLY A 41 15.40 -6.41 5.33
N TYR A 42 14.79 -7.32 4.55
CA TYR A 42 15.28 -8.71 4.47
C TYR A 42 16.70 -8.82 3.92
N LYS A 43 17.16 -7.85 3.13
CA LYS A 43 18.55 -7.80 2.66
C LYS A 43 19.52 -7.73 3.83
N GLY A 44 19.26 -6.82 4.79
CA GLY A 44 20.08 -6.74 5.99
C GLY A 44 20.07 -8.02 6.82
N LEU A 45 18.93 -8.70 6.92
CA LEU A 45 18.87 -10.00 7.61
C LEU A 45 19.66 -11.08 6.88
N MET A 46 19.67 -11.09 5.53
CA MET A 46 20.45 -12.05 4.71
C MET A 46 21.95 -11.88 4.89
N TYR A 47 22.42 -10.63 4.86
CA TYR A 47 23.85 -10.32 4.86
C TYR A 47 24.40 -9.91 6.23
N ALA A 48 23.59 -10.02 7.29
CA ALA A 48 23.91 -9.61 8.65
C ALA A 48 24.32 -8.12 8.75
N ASP A 49 23.61 -7.28 7.98
CA ASP A 49 23.75 -5.83 8.02
C ASP A 49 22.70 -5.25 8.98
N TYR A 50 23.16 -4.83 10.16
CA TYR A 50 22.30 -4.42 11.25
C TYR A 50 22.98 -3.42 12.18
N LYS A 51 22.19 -2.73 12.95
CA LYS A 51 22.64 -1.89 14.05
C LYS A 51 21.90 -2.20 15.35
N ILE A 52 22.60 -2.06 16.47
CA ILE A 52 21.96 -2.10 17.78
C ILE A 52 21.32 -0.74 18.05
N MET A 53 19.99 -0.76 18.19
CA MET A 53 19.20 0.45 18.36
C MET A 53 19.17 0.89 19.83
N LYS A 54 19.37 2.16 20.06
CA LYS A 54 19.26 2.77 21.38
C LYS A 54 17.88 3.38 21.60
N PRO A 55 17.39 3.55 22.84
CA PRO A 55 16.12 4.24 23.09
C PRO A 55 16.05 5.65 22.49
N SER A 56 17.19 6.34 22.37
CA SER A 56 17.30 7.66 21.72
C SER A 56 16.98 7.63 20.23
N ASP A 57 17.25 6.52 19.52
CA ASP A 57 17.01 6.41 18.08
C ASP A 57 15.51 6.41 17.74
N PHE A 58 14.68 6.05 18.70
CA PHE A 58 13.22 6.10 18.60
C PHE A 58 12.60 7.41 19.11
N SER A 59 13.44 8.36 19.52
CA SER A 59 12.98 9.69 19.92
C SER A 59 12.82 10.59 18.70
N GLY A 60 11.76 11.42 18.68
CA GLY A 60 11.52 12.39 17.59
C GLY A 60 11.09 11.80 16.24
N ILE A 61 10.93 10.46 16.11
CA ILE A 61 10.58 9.85 14.83
C ILE A 61 9.07 9.63 14.61
N LEU A 62 8.21 10.00 15.56
CA LEU A 62 6.75 9.82 15.43
C LEU A 62 6.18 10.56 14.22
N THR A 63 6.70 11.73 13.92
CA THR A 63 6.26 12.60 12.82
C THR A 63 7.15 12.51 11.59
N LYS A 64 8.23 11.72 11.66
CA LYS A 64 9.18 11.57 10.56
C LYS A 64 8.71 10.48 9.59
N GLY A 65 8.44 10.85 8.35
CA GLY A 65 8.09 9.90 7.28
C GLY A 65 9.24 8.99 6.87
N GLY A 66 8.92 7.99 6.04
CA GLY A 66 9.87 6.97 5.61
C GLY A 66 10.31 6.04 6.73
N THR A 67 11.51 5.48 6.62
CA THR A 67 12.07 4.52 7.58
C THR A 67 13.53 4.83 7.92
N ILE A 68 13.86 4.84 9.21
CA ILE A 68 15.25 5.02 9.69
C ILE A 68 16.12 3.77 9.50
N LEU A 69 15.52 2.63 9.13
CA LEU A 69 16.22 1.38 8.82
C LEU A 69 16.46 1.16 7.33
N GLY A 70 15.95 2.06 6.47
CA GLY A 70 15.92 1.77 5.04
C GLY A 70 14.99 0.63 4.68
N THR A 71 14.79 0.40 3.40
CA THR A 71 13.95 -0.69 2.91
C THR A 71 14.40 -1.15 1.53
N SER A 72 14.20 -2.42 1.22
CA SER A 72 14.41 -2.96 -0.12
C SER A 72 13.28 -3.89 -0.55
N ARG A 73 13.15 -4.06 -1.86
CA ARG A 73 12.21 -5.04 -2.42
C ARG A 73 12.94 -6.34 -2.69
N GLN A 74 12.54 -7.38 -1.98
CA GLN A 74 13.00 -8.75 -2.22
C GLN A 74 11.81 -9.58 -2.72
N PRO A 75 11.76 -9.94 -4.03
CA PRO A 75 10.64 -10.68 -4.59
C PRO A 75 10.48 -12.05 -3.92
N PHE A 76 9.32 -12.33 -3.33
CA PHE A 76 9.05 -13.60 -2.65
C PHE A 76 9.35 -14.83 -3.52
N LYS A 77 9.04 -14.76 -4.82
CA LYS A 77 9.29 -15.86 -5.78
C LYS A 77 10.77 -16.26 -5.86
N LEU A 78 11.68 -15.34 -5.53
CA LEU A 78 13.14 -15.55 -5.58
C LEU A 78 13.75 -15.85 -4.21
N MET A 79 12.94 -16.00 -3.15
CA MET A 79 13.46 -16.24 -1.80
C MET A 79 14.16 -17.59 -1.67
N ARG A 80 13.63 -18.65 -2.31
CA ARG A 80 14.25 -19.98 -2.34
C ARG A 80 15.24 -20.18 -3.50
N THR A 81 15.49 -19.12 -4.30
CA THR A 81 16.52 -19.14 -5.34
C THR A 81 17.80 -18.54 -4.77
N PRO A 82 18.95 -19.20 -4.84
CA PRO A 82 20.22 -18.63 -4.42
C PRO A 82 20.48 -17.28 -5.12
N ASP A 83 21.26 -16.41 -4.49
CA ASP A 83 21.71 -15.17 -5.12
C ASP A 83 22.82 -15.43 -6.15
N GLU A 84 23.34 -14.35 -6.74
CA GLU A 84 24.38 -14.40 -7.76
C GLU A 84 25.70 -15.03 -7.24
N ASN A 85 25.91 -15.04 -5.92
CA ASN A 85 27.07 -15.64 -5.27
C ASN A 85 26.77 -17.05 -4.74
N GLY A 86 25.62 -17.63 -5.05
CA GLY A 86 25.20 -18.95 -4.59
C GLY A 86 24.69 -18.99 -3.16
N LEU A 87 24.42 -17.85 -2.51
CA LEU A 87 23.91 -17.78 -1.14
C LEU A 87 22.46 -18.28 -1.09
N ASP A 88 22.18 -19.26 -0.24
CA ASP A 88 20.82 -19.61 0.15
C ASP A 88 20.28 -18.52 1.10
N LYS A 89 19.36 -17.71 0.58
CA LYS A 89 18.82 -16.55 1.28
C LYS A 89 18.08 -16.93 2.56
N VAL A 90 17.34 -18.04 2.54
CA VAL A 90 16.55 -18.50 3.69
C VAL A 90 17.48 -18.99 4.81
N GLU A 91 18.46 -19.82 4.45
CA GLU A 91 19.43 -20.30 5.42
C GLU A 91 20.31 -19.15 5.97
N ALA A 92 20.68 -18.19 5.14
CA ALA A 92 21.40 -16.99 5.59
C ALA A 92 20.61 -16.18 6.63
N MET A 93 19.31 -15.94 6.39
CA MET A 93 18.43 -15.28 7.35
C MET A 93 18.29 -16.06 8.66
N LYS A 94 18.13 -17.39 8.58
CA LYS A 94 18.08 -18.28 9.76
C LYS A 94 19.39 -18.26 10.54
N HIS A 95 20.51 -18.28 9.82
CA HIS A 95 21.85 -18.19 10.44
C HIS A 95 22.01 -16.88 11.22
N THR A 96 21.69 -15.74 10.60
CA THR A 96 21.77 -14.42 11.23
C THR A 96 20.88 -14.33 12.46
N TYR A 97 19.62 -14.80 12.36
CA TYR A 97 18.69 -14.87 13.47
C TYR A 97 19.25 -15.66 14.67
N ARG A 98 19.77 -16.86 14.43
CA ARG A 98 20.35 -17.73 15.46
C ARG A 98 21.64 -17.17 16.04
N LYS A 99 22.54 -16.65 15.19
CA LYS A 99 23.83 -16.05 15.59
C LYS A 99 23.62 -14.86 16.54
N LEU A 100 22.60 -14.04 16.26
CA LEU A 100 22.25 -12.90 17.10
C LEU A 100 21.41 -13.31 18.32
N LYS A 101 21.01 -14.56 18.44
CA LYS A 101 20.14 -15.09 19.51
C LYS A 101 18.85 -14.25 19.66
N LEU A 102 18.22 -13.98 18.53
CA LEU A 102 16.96 -13.22 18.55
C LEU A 102 15.84 -14.06 19.18
N GLU A 103 15.10 -13.45 20.08
CA GLU A 103 13.86 -14.02 20.62
C GLU A 103 12.73 -13.98 19.60
N CYS A 104 12.65 -12.88 18.85
CA CYS A 104 11.63 -12.64 17.86
C CYS A 104 12.14 -11.68 16.76
N LEU A 105 11.58 -11.80 15.55
CA LEU A 105 11.76 -10.84 14.47
C LEU A 105 10.43 -10.13 14.21
N VAL A 106 10.43 -8.80 14.34
CA VAL A 106 9.30 -7.93 13.99
C VAL A 106 9.44 -7.47 12.55
N VAL A 107 8.45 -7.79 11.72
CA VAL A 107 8.43 -7.48 10.30
C VAL A 107 7.37 -6.43 9.99
N LEU A 108 7.79 -5.26 9.52
CA LEU A 108 6.89 -4.22 9.03
C LEU A 108 6.86 -4.28 7.50
N GLY A 109 5.78 -4.83 6.91
CA GLY A 109 5.78 -5.06 5.47
C GLY A 109 4.41 -5.24 4.83
N GLY A 110 4.37 -5.09 3.49
CA GLY A 110 3.20 -5.33 2.65
C GLY A 110 3.06 -6.80 2.25
N ASN A 111 2.19 -7.09 1.29
CA ASN A 111 1.79 -8.46 0.89
C ASN A 111 3.00 -9.39 0.60
N GLY A 112 3.96 -8.93 -0.20
CA GLY A 112 5.18 -9.73 -0.48
C GLY A 112 6.00 -10.03 0.77
N SER A 113 6.12 -9.04 1.67
CA SER A 113 6.87 -9.18 2.92
C SER A 113 6.17 -10.12 3.92
N GLN A 114 4.82 -10.13 3.94
CA GLN A 114 4.04 -11.07 4.76
C GLN A 114 4.24 -12.52 4.30
N LYS A 115 4.36 -12.76 2.99
CA LYS A 115 4.70 -14.09 2.46
C LYS A 115 6.08 -14.57 2.93
N THR A 116 7.08 -13.68 2.93
CA THR A 116 8.41 -13.99 3.43
C THR A 116 8.41 -14.18 4.95
N ALA A 117 7.65 -13.37 5.69
CA ALA A 117 7.45 -13.52 7.13
C ALA A 117 6.85 -14.90 7.47
N ASN A 118 5.83 -15.34 6.73
CA ASN A 118 5.23 -16.65 6.89
C ASN A 118 6.21 -17.78 6.53
N LEU A 119 6.99 -17.63 5.45
CA LEU A 119 8.04 -18.58 5.09
C LEU A 119 9.03 -18.77 6.24
N LEU A 120 9.52 -17.67 6.84
CA LEU A 120 10.45 -17.75 7.97
C LEU A 120 9.81 -18.36 9.22
N ARG A 121 8.50 -18.13 9.45
CA ARG A 121 7.73 -18.81 10.50
C ARG A 121 7.72 -20.35 10.27
N GLU A 122 7.45 -20.77 9.04
CA GLU A 122 7.47 -22.20 8.66
C GLU A 122 8.87 -22.83 8.84
N GLU A 123 9.92 -22.03 8.67
CA GLU A 123 11.32 -22.43 8.93
C GLU A 123 11.69 -22.38 10.43
N GLY A 124 10.73 -22.15 11.32
CA GLY A 124 10.87 -22.21 12.78
C GLY A 124 11.36 -20.94 13.46
N LEU A 125 11.27 -19.77 12.80
CA LEU A 125 11.59 -18.49 13.43
C LEU A 125 10.35 -17.89 14.12
N ASN A 126 10.56 -17.28 15.27
CA ASN A 126 9.51 -16.50 15.96
C ASN A 126 9.30 -15.18 15.24
N ILE A 127 8.16 -15.00 14.60
CA ILE A 127 7.81 -13.82 13.81
C ILE A 127 6.58 -13.14 14.40
N VAL A 128 6.63 -11.81 14.51
CA VAL A 128 5.47 -10.94 14.69
C VAL A 128 5.47 -9.94 13.54
N SER A 129 4.35 -9.74 12.88
CA SER A 129 4.30 -8.84 11.75
C SER A 129 3.28 -7.72 11.90
N LEU A 130 3.47 -6.65 11.13
CA LEU A 130 2.69 -5.43 11.16
C LEU A 130 2.27 -5.03 9.74
N PRO A 131 0.99 -4.62 9.54
CA PRO A 131 0.39 -4.44 8.22
C PRO A 131 0.77 -3.10 7.59
N LYS A 132 1.90 -3.05 6.89
CA LYS A 132 2.44 -1.87 6.23
C LYS A 132 2.09 -1.87 4.75
N THR A 133 1.24 -0.98 4.33
CA THR A 133 1.06 -0.62 2.92
C THR A 133 0.16 0.61 2.78
N ILE A 134 0.38 1.41 1.72
CA ILE A 134 -0.55 2.48 1.35
C ILE A 134 -1.74 1.94 0.54
N ASP A 135 -1.67 0.70 0.05
CA ASP A 135 -2.65 0.12 -0.87
C ASP A 135 -3.85 -0.49 -0.13
N ASN A 136 -3.75 -0.69 1.19
CA ASN A 136 -4.76 -1.35 2.03
C ASN A 136 -5.18 -2.75 1.54
N ASP A 137 -4.22 -3.47 0.93
CA ASP A 137 -4.43 -4.73 0.21
C ASP A 137 -4.18 -6.00 1.04
N LEU A 138 -3.87 -5.87 2.33
CA LEU A 138 -3.58 -7.01 3.21
C LEU A 138 -4.86 -7.67 3.73
N TRP A 139 -4.96 -8.97 3.50
CA TRP A 139 -6.05 -9.77 4.05
C TRP A 139 -6.02 -9.82 5.57
N GLY A 140 -7.20 -9.87 6.18
CA GLY A 140 -7.34 -10.04 7.63
C GLY A 140 -7.30 -8.75 8.44
N THR A 141 -7.07 -7.60 7.83
CA THR A 141 -7.15 -6.30 8.51
C THR A 141 -8.05 -5.31 7.77
N ASP A 142 -8.81 -4.52 8.50
CA ASP A 142 -9.68 -3.49 7.91
C ASP A 142 -8.84 -2.34 7.35
N ILE A 143 -7.73 -2.00 8.03
CA ILE A 143 -6.86 -0.90 7.65
C ILE A 143 -5.39 -1.24 7.87
N THR A 144 -4.55 -0.72 6.98
CA THR A 144 -3.09 -0.78 7.07
C THR A 144 -2.51 0.59 7.40
N PHE A 145 -1.42 0.64 8.17
CA PHE A 145 -0.77 1.92 8.43
C PHE A 145 -0.02 2.43 7.18
N GLY A 146 -0.14 3.72 6.93
CA GLY A 146 0.29 4.40 5.71
C GLY A 146 -0.86 4.70 4.74
N PHE A 147 -1.97 3.96 4.81
CA PHE A 147 -3.11 4.12 3.93
C PHE A 147 -3.78 5.49 4.11
N GLN A 148 -4.11 5.89 5.35
CA GLN A 148 -4.77 7.18 5.59
C GLN A 148 -3.89 8.37 5.22
N SER A 149 -2.60 8.29 5.45
CA SER A 149 -1.65 9.33 5.03
C SER A 149 -1.60 9.46 3.51
N ALA A 150 -1.60 8.33 2.79
CA ALA A 150 -1.62 8.32 1.33
C ALA A 150 -2.95 8.85 0.77
N ILE A 151 -4.10 8.55 1.40
CA ILE A 151 -5.39 9.16 1.05
C ILE A 151 -5.30 10.69 1.13
N ASN A 152 -4.74 11.23 2.21
CA ASN A 152 -4.61 12.68 2.38
C ASN A 152 -3.80 13.31 1.24
N VAL A 153 -2.68 12.69 0.84
CA VAL A 153 -1.86 13.19 -0.29
C VAL A 153 -2.61 13.11 -1.61
N ALA A 154 -3.27 11.98 -1.88
CA ALA A 154 -4.03 11.79 -3.12
C ALA A 154 -5.23 12.74 -3.20
N THR A 155 -5.98 12.91 -2.11
CA THR A 155 -7.09 13.86 -2.01
C THR A 155 -6.62 15.28 -2.22
N ASN A 156 -5.53 15.70 -1.56
CA ASN A 156 -4.97 17.04 -1.76
C ASN A 156 -4.56 17.30 -3.23
N ALA A 157 -4.06 16.29 -3.93
CA ALA A 157 -3.76 16.41 -5.35
C ALA A 157 -5.05 16.66 -6.17
N ILE A 158 -6.14 15.94 -5.86
CA ILE A 158 -7.45 16.15 -6.51
C ILE A 158 -8.01 17.55 -6.18
N ASP A 159 -7.93 17.98 -4.93
CA ASP A 159 -8.38 19.32 -4.49
C ASP A 159 -7.63 20.43 -5.24
N CYS A 160 -6.31 20.30 -5.41
CA CYS A 160 -5.53 21.25 -6.21
C CYS A 160 -6.00 21.29 -7.67
N ILE A 161 -6.40 20.14 -8.24
CA ILE A 161 -6.93 20.06 -9.60
C ILE A 161 -8.32 20.72 -9.71
N HIS A 162 -9.18 20.61 -8.70
CA HIS A 162 -10.50 21.24 -8.72
C HIS A 162 -10.45 22.72 -9.06
N THR A 163 -9.55 23.47 -8.44
CA THR A 163 -9.45 24.93 -8.62
C THR A 163 -9.04 25.30 -10.04
N THR A 164 -8.08 24.58 -10.61
CA THR A 164 -7.65 24.81 -12.00
C THR A 164 -8.65 24.27 -13.02
N ALA A 165 -9.31 23.15 -12.72
CA ALA A 165 -10.36 22.58 -13.57
C ALA A 165 -11.54 23.55 -13.74
N ALA A 166 -12.00 24.15 -12.65
CA ALA A 166 -13.06 25.15 -12.67
C ALA A 166 -12.70 26.37 -13.55
N SER A 167 -11.43 26.75 -13.59
CA SER A 167 -10.97 27.91 -14.38
C SER A 167 -10.91 27.61 -15.88
N HIS A 168 -10.59 26.38 -16.28
CA HIS A 168 -10.29 26.03 -17.67
C HIS A 168 -11.38 25.24 -18.41
N GLY A 169 -12.34 24.65 -17.71
CA GLY A 169 -13.43 23.90 -18.35
C GLY A 169 -12.97 22.66 -19.12
N ARG A 170 -12.04 21.88 -18.55
CA ARG A 170 -11.41 20.69 -19.16
C ARG A 170 -11.75 19.41 -18.42
N VAL A 171 -11.38 18.28 -19.01
CA VAL A 171 -11.35 16.98 -18.35
C VAL A 171 -9.98 16.77 -17.69
N PHE A 172 -9.97 16.43 -16.42
CA PHE A 172 -8.74 16.10 -15.68
C PHE A 172 -8.78 14.67 -15.21
N ILE A 173 -7.66 13.98 -15.36
CA ILE A 173 -7.45 12.63 -14.86
C ILE A 173 -6.35 12.69 -13.82
N VAL A 174 -6.63 12.19 -12.60
CA VAL A 174 -5.65 12.02 -11.53
C VAL A 174 -5.42 10.52 -11.35
N GLU A 175 -4.20 10.06 -11.68
CA GLU A 175 -3.82 8.66 -11.50
C GLU A 175 -3.35 8.42 -10.08
N VAL A 176 -3.99 7.48 -9.39
CA VAL A 176 -3.75 7.15 -7.99
C VAL A 176 -3.10 5.79 -7.88
N MET A 177 -2.11 5.65 -6.99
CA MET A 177 -1.47 4.38 -6.68
C MET A 177 -2.45 3.37 -6.06
N GLY A 178 -2.05 2.13 -5.91
CA GLY A 178 -2.87 1.06 -5.33
C GLY A 178 -2.52 -0.31 -5.92
N HIS A 179 -1.58 -0.35 -6.85
CA HIS A 179 -1.09 -1.54 -7.54
C HIS A 179 -2.23 -2.37 -8.18
N LYS A 180 -2.77 -3.38 -7.47
CA LYS A 180 -3.81 -4.30 -7.97
C LYS A 180 -5.17 -4.07 -7.37
N VAL A 181 -5.30 -3.13 -6.45
CA VAL A 181 -6.53 -2.85 -5.72
C VAL A 181 -6.89 -1.38 -5.76
N GLY A 182 -8.18 -1.09 -5.70
CA GLY A 182 -8.72 0.26 -5.87
C GLY A 182 -8.97 1.04 -4.58
N TRP A 183 -8.61 0.52 -3.41
CA TRP A 183 -8.95 1.16 -2.14
C TRP A 183 -8.51 2.62 -2.04
N LEU A 184 -7.25 2.90 -2.40
CA LEU A 184 -6.71 4.27 -2.31
C LEU A 184 -7.44 5.22 -3.27
N THR A 185 -7.69 4.77 -4.49
CA THR A 185 -8.42 5.55 -5.50
C THR A 185 -9.87 5.78 -5.11
N LEU A 186 -10.54 4.76 -4.56
CA LEU A 186 -11.93 4.87 -4.10
C LEU A 186 -12.07 5.93 -3.01
N TYR A 187 -11.24 5.84 -1.96
CA TYR A 187 -11.29 6.79 -0.86
C TYR A 187 -10.90 8.22 -1.30
N ALA A 188 -9.79 8.36 -2.02
CA ALA A 188 -9.33 9.67 -2.48
C ALA A 188 -10.29 10.29 -3.51
N GLY A 189 -10.86 9.47 -4.40
CA GLY A 189 -11.83 9.93 -5.41
C GLY A 189 -13.13 10.44 -4.78
N ILE A 190 -13.68 9.71 -3.82
CA ILE A 190 -14.89 10.15 -3.07
C ILE A 190 -14.56 11.41 -2.27
N ALA A 191 -13.47 11.40 -1.50
CA ALA A 191 -13.09 12.52 -0.65
C ALA A 191 -12.74 13.79 -1.44
N GLY A 192 -12.11 13.64 -2.61
CA GLY A 192 -11.75 14.73 -3.51
C GLY A 192 -12.88 15.12 -4.49
N GLY A 193 -14.05 14.51 -4.41
CA GLY A 193 -15.21 14.86 -5.26
C GLY A 193 -14.99 14.57 -6.74
N ALA A 194 -14.32 13.45 -7.07
CA ALA A 194 -14.20 12.99 -8.44
C ALA A 194 -15.57 12.61 -9.02
N ASP A 195 -15.78 12.92 -10.29
CA ASP A 195 -17.03 12.63 -11.00
C ASP A 195 -17.08 11.21 -11.54
N ILE A 196 -15.89 10.65 -11.82
CA ILE A 196 -15.70 9.29 -12.29
C ILE A 196 -14.55 8.66 -11.49
N ILE A 197 -14.74 7.44 -11.00
CA ILE A 197 -13.72 6.66 -10.28
C ILE A 197 -13.53 5.33 -10.99
N LEU A 198 -12.33 5.05 -11.49
CA LEU A 198 -12.02 3.79 -12.19
C LEU A 198 -11.10 2.92 -11.34
N LEU A 199 -11.56 1.70 -11.06
CA LEU A 199 -10.92 0.74 -10.16
C LEU A 199 -10.48 -0.53 -10.90
N PRO A 200 -9.43 -1.23 -10.44
CA PRO A 200 -9.03 -2.53 -11.03
C PRO A 200 -10.13 -3.60 -10.93
N GLU A 201 -10.92 -3.53 -9.86
CA GLU A 201 -11.97 -4.51 -9.54
C GLU A 201 -13.24 -4.33 -10.37
N ILE A 202 -13.41 -3.16 -11.01
CA ILE A 202 -14.55 -2.82 -11.86
C ILE A 202 -14.01 -2.46 -13.26
N PRO A 203 -13.90 -3.44 -14.18
CA PRO A 203 -13.46 -3.16 -15.55
C PRO A 203 -14.37 -2.14 -16.22
N TYR A 204 -13.80 -1.03 -16.67
CA TYR A 204 -14.58 0.06 -17.26
C TYR A 204 -14.88 -0.14 -18.75
N ASP A 205 -16.03 0.36 -19.20
CA ASP A 205 -16.37 0.55 -20.59
C ASP A 205 -16.10 2.00 -21.00
N ILE A 206 -15.26 2.22 -21.99
CA ILE A 206 -14.94 3.57 -22.45
C ILE A 206 -16.19 4.33 -22.93
N ASN A 207 -17.17 3.64 -23.51
CA ASN A 207 -18.40 4.28 -23.97
C ASN A 207 -19.26 4.78 -22.80
N VAL A 208 -19.25 4.06 -21.67
CA VAL A 208 -19.92 4.51 -20.44
C VAL A 208 -19.23 5.75 -19.87
N VAL A 209 -17.89 5.75 -19.81
CA VAL A 209 -17.11 6.92 -19.39
C VAL A 209 -17.42 8.14 -20.27
N ILE A 210 -17.44 7.95 -21.60
CA ILE A 210 -17.78 9.04 -22.55
C ILE A 210 -19.21 9.52 -22.36
N SER A 211 -20.15 8.60 -22.12
CA SER A 211 -21.57 8.95 -21.87
C SER A 211 -21.73 9.79 -20.61
N ALA A 212 -21.04 9.43 -19.51
CA ALA A 212 -21.02 10.19 -18.27
C ALA A 212 -20.45 11.61 -18.49
N LEU A 213 -19.34 11.75 -19.23
CA LEU A 213 -18.75 13.05 -19.55
C LEU A 213 -19.71 13.92 -20.40
N ARG A 214 -20.37 13.34 -21.41
CA ARG A 214 -21.33 14.04 -22.24
C ARG A 214 -22.57 14.50 -21.45
N GLU A 215 -23.06 13.65 -20.55
CA GLU A 215 -24.20 14.01 -19.69
C GLU A 215 -23.87 15.18 -18.77
N ARG A 216 -22.69 15.17 -18.16
CA ARG A 216 -22.21 16.30 -17.37
C ARG A 216 -22.16 17.59 -18.18
N THR A 217 -21.67 17.53 -19.42
CA THR A 217 -21.63 18.70 -20.32
C THR A 217 -23.07 19.20 -20.64
N ARG A 218 -24.03 18.31 -20.89
CA ARG A 218 -25.45 18.66 -21.11
C ARG A 218 -26.05 19.32 -19.88
N GLN A 219 -25.68 18.92 -18.68
CA GLN A 219 -26.11 19.54 -17.42
C GLN A 219 -25.41 20.88 -17.13
N GLY A 220 -24.59 21.39 -18.05
CA GLY A 220 -23.89 22.65 -17.90
C GLY A 220 -22.65 22.61 -17.00
N LYS A 221 -22.15 21.41 -16.64
CA LYS A 221 -20.90 21.25 -15.89
C LYS A 221 -19.72 21.57 -16.81
N ARG A 222 -18.90 22.53 -16.40
CA ARG A 222 -17.81 23.06 -17.23
C ARG A 222 -16.58 22.15 -17.27
N PHE A 223 -16.36 21.33 -16.25
CA PHE A 223 -15.21 20.42 -16.13
C PHE A 223 -15.63 19.08 -15.56
N SER A 224 -14.74 18.10 -15.68
CA SER A 224 -14.88 16.80 -15.03
C SER A 224 -13.53 16.32 -14.48
N ILE A 225 -13.57 15.64 -13.33
CA ILE A 225 -12.41 15.05 -12.69
C ILE A 225 -12.61 13.53 -12.62
N LEU A 226 -11.62 12.80 -13.13
CA LEU A 226 -11.55 11.36 -13.03
C LEU A 226 -10.43 10.97 -12.05
N ALA A 227 -10.75 10.17 -11.04
CA ALA A 227 -9.77 9.47 -10.22
C ALA A 227 -9.59 8.07 -10.79
N VAL A 228 -8.37 7.74 -11.24
CA VAL A 228 -8.09 6.49 -11.96
C VAL A 228 -7.02 5.72 -11.21
N ALA A 229 -7.31 4.49 -10.78
CA ALA A 229 -6.30 3.62 -10.20
C ALA A 229 -5.24 3.24 -11.25
N GLU A 230 -3.96 3.19 -10.85
CA GLU A 230 -2.87 2.77 -11.74
C GLU A 230 -3.06 1.35 -12.33
N GLY A 231 -3.88 0.53 -11.65
CA GLY A 231 -4.25 -0.81 -12.06
C GLY A 231 -5.60 -0.91 -12.77
N ALA A 232 -6.30 0.20 -13.05
CA ALA A 232 -7.59 0.18 -13.74
C ALA A 232 -7.46 -0.48 -15.13
N ILE A 233 -8.49 -1.22 -15.52
CA ILE A 233 -8.48 -2.00 -16.77
C ILE A 233 -9.82 -1.83 -17.50
N SER A 234 -9.77 -1.76 -18.84
CA SER A 234 -10.98 -1.74 -19.65
C SER A 234 -11.66 -3.12 -19.70
N LYS A 235 -12.96 -3.17 -19.98
CA LYS A 235 -13.69 -4.43 -20.22
C LYS A 235 -13.05 -5.24 -21.35
N GLU A 236 -12.57 -4.58 -22.40
CA GLU A 236 -11.88 -5.23 -23.52
C GLU A 236 -10.60 -5.95 -23.05
N ASP A 237 -9.78 -5.25 -22.27
CA ASP A 237 -8.50 -5.78 -21.78
C ASP A 237 -8.66 -6.81 -20.68
N ALA A 238 -9.70 -6.70 -19.87
CA ALA A 238 -10.04 -7.68 -18.83
C ALA A 238 -10.42 -9.05 -19.40
N GLY A 239 -10.93 -9.08 -20.64
CA GLY A 239 -11.22 -10.32 -21.38
C GLY A 239 -10.00 -11.02 -21.98
N LEU A 240 -8.83 -10.36 -22.00
CA LEU A 240 -7.61 -10.91 -22.59
C LEU A 240 -6.81 -11.77 -21.60
N THR A 241 -6.14 -12.79 -22.13
CA THR A 241 -5.12 -13.51 -21.35
C THR A 241 -3.91 -12.64 -21.07
N LYS A 242 -3.12 -12.97 -20.04
CA LYS A 242 -1.88 -12.23 -19.72
C LYS A 242 -0.89 -12.17 -20.90
N LYS A 243 -0.90 -13.18 -21.78
CA LYS A 243 -0.06 -13.23 -22.97
C LYS A 243 -0.55 -12.24 -24.02
N GLU A 244 -1.83 -12.28 -24.33
CA GLU A 244 -2.47 -11.35 -25.30
C GLU A 244 -2.36 -9.91 -24.87
N LEU A 245 -2.60 -9.61 -23.58
CA LEU A 245 -2.42 -8.27 -23.02
C LEU A 245 -0.97 -7.77 -23.16
N LYS A 246 0.01 -8.65 -22.96
CA LYS A 246 1.43 -8.33 -23.15
C LYS A 246 1.79 -8.09 -24.63
N GLU A 247 1.21 -8.86 -25.53
CA GLU A 247 1.37 -8.69 -26.97
C GLU A 247 0.70 -7.41 -27.48
N LYS A 248 -0.52 -7.11 -27.03
CA LYS A 248 -1.22 -5.85 -27.30
C LYS A 248 -0.40 -4.63 -26.86
N LYS A 249 0.17 -4.68 -25.65
CA LYS A 249 1.07 -3.60 -25.15
C LYS A 249 2.37 -3.46 -25.92
N LYS A 250 2.84 -4.51 -26.60
CA LYS A 250 4.06 -4.46 -27.43
C LYS A 250 3.80 -3.95 -28.85
N SER A 251 2.61 -4.23 -29.40
CA SER A 251 2.24 -3.91 -30.79
C SER A 251 1.50 -2.57 -30.93
N GLY A 252 0.99 -2.00 -29.84
CA GLY A 252 0.26 -0.75 -29.83
C GLY A 252 1.10 0.47 -29.42
N LEU A 253 0.46 1.64 -29.41
CA LEU A 253 1.04 2.84 -28.82
C LEU A 253 1.34 2.58 -27.33
N VAL A 254 2.59 2.80 -26.94
CA VAL A 254 3.03 2.63 -25.56
C VAL A 254 2.74 3.93 -24.80
N TYR A 255 1.75 3.90 -23.95
CA TYR A 255 1.45 5.00 -23.03
C TYR A 255 2.23 4.84 -21.73
N PRO A 256 2.65 5.94 -21.09
CA PRO A 256 3.37 5.89 -19.81
C PRO A 256 2.55 5.23 -18.70
N SER A 257 1.23 5.38 -18.72
CA SER A 257 0.30 4.79 -17.76
C SER A 257 -1.13 4.70 -18.30
N VAL A 258 -2.03 4.08 -17.54
CA VAL A 258 -3.45 3.93 -17.89
C VAL A 258 -4.16 5.28 -18.04
N ALA A 259 -3.80 6.27 -17.25
CA ALA A 259 -4.40 7.60 -17.31
C ALA A 259 -4.09 8.32 -18.63
N TYR A 260 -2.88 8.16 -19.16
CA TYR A 260 -2.52 8.71 -20.48
C TYR A 260 -3.24 8.00 -21.63
N GLU A 261 -3.37 6.68 -21.56
CA GLU A 261 -4.13 5.91 -22.56
C GLU A 261 -5.62 6.35 -22.55
N LEU A 262 -6.22 6.43 -21.37
CA LEU A 262 -7.59 6.87 -21.19
C LEU A 262 -7.79 8.32 -21.69
N GLY A 263 -6.85 9.20 -21.38
CA GLY A 263 -6.88 10.60 -21.82
C GLY A 263 -6.85 10.75 -23.34
N ALA A 264 -6.02 9.96 -24.01
CA ALA A 264 -5.95 9.94 -25.48
C ALA A 264 -7.29 9.48 -26.09
N LYS A 265 -7.86 8.38 -25.58
CA LYS A 265 -9.17 7.86 -26.02
C LYS A 265 -10.31 8.87 -25.81
N ILE A 266 -10.36 9.52 -24.64
CA ILE A 266 -11.37 10.57 -24.36
C ILE A 266 -11.22 11.72 -25.36
N THR A 267 -10.00 12.20 -25.60
CA THR A 267 -9.75 13.29 -26.55
C THR A 267 -10.20 12.91 -27.95
N GLU A 268 -9.85 11.71 -28.42
CA GLU A 268 -10.25 11.20 -29.75
C GLU A 268 -11.77 11.10 -29.91
N MET A 269 -12.47 10.57 -28.90
CA MET A 269 -13.92 10.29 -28.98
C MET A 269 -14.80 11.49 -28.70
N THR A 270 -14.29 12.53 -28.00
CA THR A 270 -15.09 13.69 -27.56
C THR A 270 -14.62 15.01 -28.13
N GLY A 271 -13.37 15.14 -28.58
CA GLY A 271 -12.73 16.38 -28.90
C GLY A 271 -12.41 17.27 -27.67
N GLN A 272 -12.69 16.81 -26.46
CA GLN A 272 -12.40 17.56 -25.22
C GLN A 272 -10.91 17.54 -24.91
N GLU A 273 -10.39 18.66 -24.41
CA GLU A 273 -9.01 18.73 -23.93
C GLU A 273 -8.88 17.99 -22.59
N VAL A 274 -7.99 17.00 -22.54
CA VAL A 274 -7.71 16.21 -21.35
C VAL A 274 -6.34 16.57 -20.77
N ARG A 275 -6.27 16.66 -19.45
CA ARG A 275 -5.02 16.83 -18.70
C ARG A 275 -4.85 15.68 -17.72
N VAL A 276 -3.63 15.14 -17.65
CA VAL A 276 -3.29 14.02 -16.76
C VAL A 276 -2.34 14.50 -15.67
N THR A 277 -2.63 14.13 -14.44
CA THR A 277 -1.77 14.33 -13.28
C THR A 277 -1.48 12.98 -12.64
N VAL A 278 -0.20 12.67 -12.44
CA VAL A 278 0.25 11.45 -11.78
C VAL A 278 1.07 11.83 -10.55
N PRO A 279 0.48 11.90 -9.35
CA PRO A 279 1.19 12.21 -8.11
C PRO A 279 2.30 11.20 -7.80
N GLY A 280 2.13 9.94 -8.23
CA GLY A 280 3.14 8.89 -8.12
C GLY A 280 3.64 8.71 -6.69
N HIS A 281 4.96 8.69 -6.50
CA HIS A 281 5.60 8.44 -5.20
C HIS A 281 5.37 9.54 -4.16
N MET A 282 4.83 10.70 -4.52
CA MET A 282 4.39 11.70 -3.52
C MET A 282 3.39 11.10 -2.52
N GLN A 283 2.57 10.14 -2.97
CA GLN A 283 1.61 9.42 -2.12
C GLN A 283 2.27 8.55 -1.03
N ARG A 284 3.58 8.31 -1.09
CA ARG A 284 4.38 7.60 -0.06
C ARG A 284 5.14 8.55 0.86
N GLY A 285 5.30 9.80 0.45
CA GLY A 285 6.15 10.80 1.10
C GLY A 285 5.42 11.67 2.11
N GLY A 286 6.19 12.48 2.81
CA GLY A 286 5.69 13.42 3.81
C GLY A 286 5.51 12.82 5.20
N GLU A 287 4.88 13.56 6.08
CA GLU A 287 4.60 13.15 7.45
C GLU A 287 3.39 12.21 7.54
N PRO A 288 3.38 11.28 8.53
CA PRO A 288 2.19 10.49 8.80
C PRO A 288 1.04 11.37 9.31
N SER A 289 -0.17 11.09 8.85
CA SER A 289 -1.38 11.74 9.34
C SER A 289 -1.59 11.49 10.85
N PRO A 290 -2.33 12.34 11.57
CA PRO A 290 -2.67 12.09 12.98
C PRO A 290 -3.32 10.71 13.19
N TYR A 291 -4.18 10.29 12.27
CA TYR A 291 -4.81 8.97 12.31
C TYR A 291 -3.76 7.83 12.28
N ASP A 292 -2.84 7.90 11.32
CA ASP A 292 -1.79 6.88 11.18
C ASP A 292 -0.81 6.88 12.35
N ARG A 293 -0.52 8.03 12.97
CA ARG A 293 0.32 8.09 14.18
C ARG A 293 -0.32 7.33 15.35
N VAL A 294 -1.63 7.49 15.55
CA VAL A 294 -2.40 6.77 16.57
C VAL A 294 -2.45 5.29 16.24
N LEU A 295 -2.82 4.93 15.01
CA LEU A 295 -2.88 3.55 14.53
C LEU A 295 -1.52 2.85 14.70
N ALA A 296 -0.45 3.47 14.22
CA ALA A 296 0.92 2.97 14.32
C ALA A 296 1.34 2.70 15.78
N THR A 297 0.98 3.60 16.69
CA THR A 297 1.24 3.45 18.12
C THR A 297 0.49 2.25 18.71
N ARG A 298 -0.80 2.09 18.38
CA ARG A 298 -1.64 0.97 18.84
C ARG A 298 -1.11 -0.37 18.33
N LEU A 299 -0.86 -0.47 17.03
CA LEU A 299 -0.33 -1.69 16.39
C LEU A 299 1.06 -2.06 16.95
N GLY A 300 1.93 -1.07 17.13
CA GLY A 300 3.27 -1.29 17.70
C GLY A 300 3.22 -1.77 19.15
N ALA A 301 2.35 -1.20 19.97
CA ALA A 301 2.17 -1.64 21.35
C ALA A 301 1.64 -3.08 21.45
N GLU A 302 0.71 -3.46 20.57
CA GLU A 302 0.19 -4.82 20.53
C GLU A 302 1.25 -5.84 20.06
N ALA A 303 2.08 -5.48 19.09
CA ALA A 303 3.20 -6.34 18.69
C ALA A 303 4.15 -6.63 19.89
N ALA A 304 4.38 -5.64 20.75
CA ALA A 304 5.17 -5.84 21.96
C ALA A 304 4.48 -6.78 22.97
N LYS A 305 3.15 -6.72 23.10
CA LYS A 305 2.38 -7.68 23.94
C LYS A 305 2.43 -9.09 23.39
N LEU A 306 2.34 -9.27 22.05
CA LEU A 306 2.51 -10.59 21.44
C LEU A 306 3.86 -11.20 21.80
N ILE A 307 4.93 -10.38 21.73
CA ILE A 307 6.27 -10.81 22.12
C ILE A 307 6.33 -11.18 23.61
N GLN A 308 5.73 -10.35 24.49
CA GLN A 308 5.67 -10.59 25.93
C GLN A 308 4.98 -11.92 26.25
N ASN A 309 3.91 -12.22 25.54
CA ASN A 309 3.10 -13.42 25.71
C ASN A 309 3.66 -14.64 24.95
N LYS A 310 4.82 -14.48 24.29
CA LYS A 310 5.44 -15.49 23.42
C LYS A 310 4.51 -16.02 22.33
N LYS A 311 3.60 -15.16 21.86
CA LYS A 311 2.62 -15.47 20.84
C LYS A 311 3.16 -15.05 19.47
N TYR A 312 3.84 -15.96 18.80
CA TYR A 312 4.49 -15.74 17.52
C TYR A 312 3.69 -16.32 16.36
N GLY A 313 4.02 -15.92 15.14
CA GLY A 313 3.35 -16.36 13.93
C GLY A 313 2.10 -15.57 13.57
N TYR A 314 1.93 -14.38 14.12
CA TYR A 314 0.76 -13.53 13.91
C TYR A 314 1.12 -12.18 13.28
N MET A 315 0.19 -11.67 12.49
CA MET A 315 0.13 -10.26 12.11
C MET A 315 -0.82 -9.52 13.05
N VAL A 316 -0.37 -8.41 13.64
CA VAL A 316 -1.28 -7.48 14.33
C VAL A 316 -2.19 -6.84 13.28
N ALA A 317 -3.48 -6.75 13.57
CA ALA A 317 -4.50 -6.30 12.64
C ALA A 317 -5.49 -5.33 13.31
N VAL A 318 -6.36 -4.73 12.52
CA VAL A 318 -7.54 -4.01 12.99
C VAL A 318 -8.77 -4.71 12.43
N LYS A 319 -9.74 -5.02 13.30
CA LYS A 319 -11.06 -5.50 12.93
C LYS A 319 -12.13 -4.76 13.73
N ASN A 320 -13.11 -4.19 13.05
CA ASN A 320 -14.19 -3.42 13.69
C ASN A 320 -13.67 -2.35 14.65
N ASN A 321 -12.63 -1.60 14.24
CA ASN A 321 -11.92 -0.59 15.04
C ASN A 321 -11.13 -1.11 16.26
N GLU A 322 -11.13 -2.40 16.52
CA GLU A 322 -10.38 -3.03 17.61
C GLU A 322 -9.09 -3.67 17.07
N ILE A 323 -8.08 -3.72 17.94
CA ILE A 323 -6.85 -4.43 17.62
C ILE A 323 -7.11 -5.94 17.71
N ALA A 324 -6.68 -6.65 16.70
CA ALA A 324 -6.81 -8.09 16.54
C ALA A 324 -5.50 -8.73 16.12
N GLU A 325 -5.45 -10.03 16.09
CA GLU A 325 -4.31 -10.83 15.68
C GLU A 325 -4.76 -11.86 14.67
N ILE A 326 -4.05 -11.98 13.56
CA ILE A 326 -4.36 -12.90 12.47
C ILE A 326 -3.16 -13.82 12.24
N PRO A 327 -3.35 -15.13 12.17
CA PRO A 327 -2.26 -16.05 11.81
C PRO A 327 -1.63 -15.66 10.47
N LEU A 328 -0.30 -15.64 10.40
CA LEU A 328 0.42 -15.27 9.17
C LEU A 328 0.08 -16.15 7.97
N GLU A 329 -0.24 -17.42 8.20
CA GLU A 329 -0.68 -18.36 7.17
C GLU A 329 -2.01 -17.97 6.51
N GLU A 330 -2.89 -17.28 7.23
CA GLU A 330 -4.15 -16.77 6.68
C GLU A 330 -3.94 -15.48 5.86
N VAL A 331 -2.92 -14.70 6.20
CA VAL A 331 -2.58 -13.45 5.51
C VAL A 331 -1.76 -13.70 4.24
N ALA A 332 -0.80 -14.61 4.33
CA ALA A 332 0.19 -14.85 3.28
C ALA A 332 -0.45 -15.32 1.97
N GLY A 333 -0.31 -14.51 0.92
CA GLY A 333 -0.80 -14.87 -0.40
C GLY A 333 -2.24 -14.47 -0.71
N ARG A 334 -2.98 -13.98 0.26
CA ARG A 334 -4.32 -13.42 0.06
C ARG A 334 -4.26 -11.92 -0.21
N LEU A 335 -5.19 -11.46 -1.03
CA LEU A 335 -5.31 -10.04 -1.40
C LEU A 335 -6.68 -9.54 -0.94
N LYS A 336 -6.72 -8.40 -0.27
CA LYS A 336 -7.96 -7.70 0.08
C LYS A 336 -8.30 -6.72 -1.03
N THR A 337 -9.24 -7.11 -1.89
CA THR A 337 -9.75 -6.29 -2.99
C THR A 337 -10.99 -5.50 -2.58
N VAL A 338 -11.33 -4.47 -3.34
CA VAL A 338 -12.61 -3.77 -3.20
C VAL A 338 -13.71 -4.69 -3.74
N ASP A 339 -14.75 -4.93 -2.93
CA ASP A 339 -15.95 -5.60 -3.41
C ASP A 339 -16.76 -4.60 -4.27
N PRO A 340 -16.98 -4.89 -5.58
CA PRO A 340 -17.79 -4.02 -6.45
C PRO A 340 -19.21 -3.74 -5.92
N ASN A 341 -19.73 -4.61 -5.06
CA ASN A 341 -21.06 -4.50 -4.46
C ASN A 341 -21.05 -3.90 -3.04
N CYS A 342 -19.91 -3.43 -2.54
CA CYS A 342 -19.85 -2.86 -1.18
C CYS A 342 -20.69 -1.57 -1.08
N ALA A 343 -21.17 -1.28 0.13
CA ALA A 343 -22.00 -0.13 0.42
C ALA A 343 -21.38 1.20 -0.06
N MET A 344 -20.07 1.37 0.12
CA MET A 344 -19.37 2.60 -0.28
C MET A 344 -19.46 2.88 -1.79
N ILE A 345 -19.38 1.86 -2.64
CA ILE A 345 -19.55 2.03 -4.09
C ILE A 345 -21.02 2.37 -4.41
N GLN A 346 -21.97 1.69 -3.79
CA GLN A 346 -23.39 1.97 -3.98
C GLN A 346 -23.74 3.40 -3.53
N GLU A 347 -23.25 3.83 -2.39
CA GLU A 347 -23.43 5.19 -1.87
C GLU A 347 -22.78 6.23 -2.81
N ALA A 348 -21.59 5.96 -3.33
CA ALA A 348 -20.94 6.81 -4.32
C ALA A 348 -21.76 6.95 -5.63
N LYS A 349 -22.32 5.84 -6.14
CA LYS A 349 -23.23 5.86 -7.28
C LYS A 349 -24.50 6.68 -6.98
N MET A 350 -25.08 6.57 -5.78
CA MET A 350 -26.27 7.34 -5.37
C MET A 350 -26.04 8.86 -5.41
N VAL A 351 -24.83 9.32 -5.16
CA VAL A 351 -24.49 10.75 -5.27
C VAL A 351 -23.99 11.15 -6.67
N GLY A 352 -24.07 10.25 -7.65
CA GLY A 352 -23.82 10.51 -9.07
C GLY A 352 -22.39 10.26 -9.54
N ILE A 353 -21.57 9.56 -8.77
CA ILE A 353 -20.22 9.15 -9.20
C ILE A 353 -20.34 7.92 -10.11
N SER A 354 -19.75 8.01 -11.31
CA SER A 354 -19.70 6.87 -12.25
C SER A 354 -18.45 6.02 -11.98
N PHE A 355 -18.60 4.70 -12.11
CA PHE A 355 -17.47 3.75 -12.09
C PHE A 355 -17.13 3.20 -13.48
N GLY A 356 -17.76 3.73 -14.51
CA GLY A 356 -17.54 3.32 -15.91
C GLY A 356 -18.10 1.93 -16.25
N ASP A 357 -19.00 1.40 -15.45
CA ASP A 357 -19.55 0.04 -15.59
C ASP A 357 -21.00 -0.01 -16.11
N GLU A 358 -21.79 1.06 -15.90
CA GLU A 358 -23.22 1.20 -16.24
C GLU A 358 -23.52 2.50 -17.00
#